data_dc743a65a217ceda67660b7e4df3e431
#
_entry.id   dc743a65a217ceda67660b7e4df3e431
#
_cell.length_a   1.000
_cell.length_b   1.000
_cell.length_c   1.000
_cell.angle_alpha   90.00
_cell.angle_beta   90.00
_cell.angle_gamma   90.00
#
_symmetry.space_group_name_H-M   'P 1'
#
loop_
_entity.id
_entity.type
_entity.pdbx_description
1 polymer ?
#
loop_
_entity_poly.entity_id
_entity_poly.type
_entity_poly.pdbx_seq_one_letter_code
_entity_poly.pdbx_strand_id
1 'polypeptide(L)'
;MDIIFAPSPNYRPRPADLPWQQVIQHLVIHYTEMNLTDSLNRLRSREADVSCHYVIDEEGAIYQLVADRHAAHHAGKSFWRGVSGLNATSIGIELVNRGHANLDKDGQLPPYPGEQLASLIRLCHHLILQYPIGALNVVGHSDIAPTRKIDPGEHFPWLLLAEAGIGLWPPLPDEAAATAGEATTMAGDSDAAPAIAASPKAGVPAVPLTAAQAADFAAGVQALRSIGYDVGGYDRGGDPTAGELDADAIAPVILAFQRRWLPHHLNGQFDPPTLLRAQQIAELYS
;
A
#
# COMPACT_ATOMS: atom_id res chain seq x y z
N MET A 1 12.11 -22.22 -5.62
CA MET A 1 12.34 -20.97 -4.88
C MET A 1 13.10 -21.34 -3.62
N ASP A 2 14.31 -20.85 -3.51
CA ASP A 2 15.14 -21.11 -2.32
C ASP A 2 14.82 -20.08 -1.25
N ILE A 3 14.58 -20.54 -0.02
CA ILE A 3 14.24 -19.70 1.12
C ILE A 3 15.28 -19.88 2.21
N ILE A 4 15.84 -18.78 2.68
CA ILE A 4 16.81 -18.73 3.77
C ILE A 4 16.04 -18.57 5.08
N PHE A 5 16.24 -19.48 6.03
CA PHE A 5 15.59 -19.40 7.33
C PHE A 5 16.35 -18.44 8.27
N ALA A 6 15.67 -17.38 8.70
CA ALA A 6 16.18 -16.37 9.62
C ALA A 6 15.12 -16.06 10.71
N PRO A 7 14.81 -17.03 11.62
CA PRO A 7 13.62 -16.97 12.45
C PRO A 7 13.59 -15.78 13.41
N SER A 8 12.41 -15.15 13.49
CA SER A 8 12.06 -14.11 14.47
C SER A 8 11.27 -14.71 15.64
N PRO A 9 11.50 -14.27 16.88
CA PRO A 9 10.69 -14.69 18.04
C PRO A 9 9.37 -13.89 18.16
N ASN A 10 9.15 -12.86 17.32
CA ASN A 10 8.06 -11.91 17.45
C ASN A 10 6.85 -12.35 16.61
N TYR A 11 6.05 -13.24 17.13
CA TYR A 11 4.83 -13.72 16.48
C TYR A 11 3.82 -14.20 17.52
N ARG A 12 2.58 -14.35 17.09
CA ARG A 12 1.49 -14.94 17.87
C ARG A 12 0.72 -15.99 17.05
N PRO A 13 -0.08 -16.86 17.69
CA PRO A 13 -1.02 -17.73 16.97
C PRO A 13 -2.00 -16.90 16.14
N ARG A 14 -2.43 -17.43 14.98
CA ARG A 14 -3.58 -16.91 14.26
C ARG A 14 -4.89 -17.28 14.97
N PRO A 15 -6.02 -16.58 14.71
CA PRO A 15 -7.34 -17.00 15.17
C PRO A 15 -7.61 -18.47 14.85
N ALA A 16 -8.27 -19.20 15.75
CA ALA A 16 -8.47 -20.64 15.68
C ALA A 16 -9.90 -21.06 15.25
N ASP A 17 -10.74 -20.11 14.94
CA ASP A 17 -12.12 -20.29 14.47
C ASP A 17 -12.23 -20.87 13.04
N LEU A 18 -11.16 -20.76 12.27
CA LEU A 18 -10.99 -21.35 10.93
C LEU A 18 -9.62 -22.04 10.81
N PRO A 19 -9.45 -22.99 9.86
CA PRO A 19 -8.13 -23.44 9.45
C PRO A 19 -7.23 -22.26 9.10
N TRP A 20 -6.02 -22.21 9.65
CA TRP A 20 -5.12 -21.03 9.51
C TRP A 20 -4.86 -20.63 8.04
N GLN A 21 -4.91 -21.59 7.10
CA GLN A 21 -4.77 -21.31 5.66
C GLN A 21 -5.94 -20.45 5.13
N GLN A 22 -7.14 -20.61 5.68
CA GLN A 22 -8.33 -19.83 5.30
C GLN A 22 -8.39 -18.46 5.98
N VAL A 23 -7.63 -18.29 7.07
CA VAL A 23 -7.49 -17.00 7.77
C VAL A 23 -6.61 -16.03 6.98
N ILE A 24 -5.64 -16.54 6.19
CA ILE A 24 -4.73 -15.72 5.40
C ILE A 24 -5.47 -15.23 4.14
N GLN A 25 -5.81 -13.95 4.11
CA GLN A 25 -6.59 -13.32 3.04
C GLN A 25 -5.94 -12.07 2.45
N HIS A 26 -4.80 -11.63 3.00
CA HIS A 26 -4.13 -10.39 2.61
C HIS A 26 -2.64 -10.61 2.39
N LEU A 27 -2.08 -9.90 1.39
CA LEU A 27 -0.64 -9.62 1.27
C LEU A 27 -0.41 -8.15 1.58
N VAL A 28 0.51 -7.86 2.49
CA VAL A 28 0.91 -6.49 2.81
C VAL A 28 2.37 -6.30 2.42
N ILE A 29 2.61 -5.38 1.51
CA ILE A 29 3.95 -5.04 1.01
C ILE A 29 4.49 -3.86 1.82
N HIS A 30 5.75 -4.01 2.23
CA HIS A 30 6.49 -3.03 3.01
C HIS A 30 7.84 -2.73 2.37
N TYR A 31 8.50 -1.67 2.84
CA TYR A 31 9.94 -1.53 2.77
C TYR A 31 10.55 -1.41 4.17
N THR A 32 11.80 -1.84 4.31
CA THR A 32 12.47 -1.89 5.62
C THR A 32 12.97 -0.54 6.12
N GLU A 33 13.17 0.45 5.25
CA GLU A 33 13.84 1.74 5.51
C GLU A 33 15.30 1.60 6.01
N MET A 34 15.87 0.42 5.85
CA MET A 34 17.20 0.03 6.34
C MET A 34 17.90 -0.86 5.31
N ASN A 35 19.20 -1.12 5.48
CA ASN A 35 19.91 -2.19 4.78
C ASN A 35 19.51 -3.58 5.33
N LEU A 36 19.91 -4.65 4.63
CA LEU A 36 19.56 -6.03 5.01
C LEU A 36 19.98 -6.39 6.44
N THR A 37 21.22 -6.08 6.83
CA THR A 37 21.75 -6.45 8.15
C THR A 37 20.94 -5.81 9.27
N ASP A 38 20.68 -4.52 9.19
CA ASP A 38 19.91 -3.78 10.18
C ASP A 38 18.44 -4.22 10.18
N SER A 39 17.87 -4.50 9.01
CA SER A 39 16.51 -5.03 8.85
C SER A 39 16.35 -6.37 9.59
N LEU A 40 17.25 -7.34 9.32
CA LEU A 40 17.22 -8.65 9.96
C LEU A 40 17.46 -8.54 11.48
N ASN A 41 18.38 -7.69 11.92
CA ASN A 41 18.61 -7.45 13.34
C ASN A 41 17.36 -6.91 14.04
N ARG A 42 16.71 -5.89 13.46
CA ARG A 42 15.51 -5.28 14.02
C ARG A 42 14.33 -6.25 14.05
N LEU A 43 14.03 -6.91 12.92
CA LEU A 43 12.88 -7.82 12.79
C LEU A 43 13.00 -9.11 13.61
N ARG A 44 14.19 -9.39 14.14
CA ARG A 44 14.49 -10.54 14.99
C ARG A 44 14.78 -10.17 16.44
N SER A 45 14.83 -8.88 16.77
CA SER A 45 15.02 -8.41 18.15
C SER A 45 13.72 -8.53 18.94
N ARG A 46 13.79 -9.14 20.14
CA ARG A 46 12.66 -9.19 21.06
C ARG A 46 12.25 -7.81 21.57
N GLU A 47 13.23 -6.92 21.76
CA GLU A 47 13.00 -5.57 22.25
C GLU A 47 12.26 -4.70 21.22
N ALA A 48 12.45 -4.97 19.92
CA ALA A 48 11.77 -4.23 18.87
C ALA A 48 10.29 -4.63 18.72
N ASP A 49 9.93 -5.86 19.11
CA ASP A 49 8.57 -6.43 19.02
C ASP A 49 7.89 -6.25 17.65
N VAL A 50 8.70 -6.25 16.59
CA VAL A 50 8.27 -6.20 15.20
C VAL A 50 8.83 -7.40 14.43
N SER A 51 8.14 -7.83 13.41
CA SER A 51 8.56 -8.90 12.50
C SER A 51 7.78 -8.85 11.21
N CYS A 52 8.19 -9.65 10.23
CA CYS A 52 7.41 -9.94 9.02
C CYS A 52 7.51 -11.43 8.71
N HIS A 53 6.77 -11.91 7.73
CA HIS A 53 6.88 -13.31 7.30
C HIS A 53 8.10 -13.49 6.40
N TYR A 54 8.30 -12.58 5.45
CA TYR A 54 9.38 -12.63 4.48
C TYR A 54 10.11 -11.30 4.37
N VAL A 55 11.42 -11.37 4.17
CA VAL A 55 12.27 -10.25 3.72
C VAL A 55 12.84 -10.65 2.38
N ILE A 56 12.89 -9.71 1.42
CA ILE A 56 13.56 -9.88 0.12
C ILE A 56 14.64 -8.80 0.03
N ASP A 57 15.90 -9.22 -0.15
CA ASP A 57 17.01 -8.27 -0.31
C ASP A 57 17.12 -7.73 -1.75
N GLU A 58 18.04 -6.81 -1.95
CA GLU A 58 18.24 -6.14 -3.24
C GLU A 58 18.69 -7.12 -4.35
N GLU A 59 19.35 -8.22 -4.00
CA GLU A 59 19.78 -9.29 -4.92
C GLU A 59 18.69 -10.34 -5.14
N GLY A 60 17.53 -10.21 -4.49
CA GLY A 60 16.38 -11.10 -4.63
C GLY A 60 16.46 -12.37 -3.78
N ALA A 61 17.36 -12.48 -2.79
CA ALA A 61 17.32 -13.56 -1.83
C ALA A 61 16.13 -13.39 -0.87
N ILE A 62 15.44 -14.51 -0.60
CA ILE A 62 14.21 -14.52 0.21
C ILE A 62 14.54 -15.14 1.59
N TYR A 63 14.26 -14.36 2.63
CA TYR A 63 14.42 -14.78 4.03
C TYR A 63 13.04 -14.99 4.66
N GLN A 64 12.80 -16.17 5.26
CA GLN A 64 11.60 -16.40 6.05
C GLN A 64 11.89 -16.18 7.54
N LEU A 65 11.18 -15.23 8.16
CA LEU A 65 11.35 -14.88 9.56
C LEU A 65 10.25 -15.47 10.44
N VAL A 66 9.02 -15.48 9.97
CA VAL A 66 7.87 -16.05 10.67
C VAL A 66 7.18 -17.05 9.74
N ALA A 67 6.88 -18.24 10.25
CA ALA A 67 6.14 -19.22 9.46
C ALA A 67 4.69 -18.77 9.24
N ASP A 68 4.12 -19.01 8.05
CA ASP A 68 2.81 -18.51 7.61
C ASP A 68 1.67 -18.87 8.56
N ARG A 69 1.76 -20.01 9.25
CA ARG A 69 0.78 -20.45 10.26
C ARG A 69 0.69 -19.53 11.49
N HIS A 70 1.63 -18.62 11.66
CA HIS A 70 1.67 -17.63 12.74
C HIS A 70 1.39 -16.23 12.20
N ALA A 71 0.92 -15.34 13.07
CA ALA A 71 0.74 -13.92 12.77
C ALA A 71 2.02 -13.17 13.14
N ALA A 72 2.72 -12.62 12.16
CA ALA A 72 3.86 -11.73 12.37
C ALA A 72 3.39 -10.33 12.81
N HIS A 73 4.29 -9.55 13.42
CA HIS A 73 4.00 -8.21 13.94
C HIS A 73 4.45 -7.13 12.93
N HIS A 74 3.74 -6.99 11.78
CA HIS A 74 4.13 -6.07 10.71
C HIS A 74 3.11 -4.96 10.41
N ALA A 75 1.80 -5.24 10.56
CA ALA A 75 0.75 -4.30 10.19
C ALA A 75 0.38 -3.30 11.32
N GLY A 76 0.57 -3.70 12.60
CA GLY A 76 0.19 -2.89 13.76
C GLY A 76 -1.31 -2.55 13.78
N LYS A 77 -1.66 -1.33 14.22
CA LYS A 77 -3.02 -0.80 14.08
C LYS A 77 -3.28 -0.56 12.60
N SER A 78 -4.21 -1.29 12.04
CA SER A 78 -4.47 -1.33 10.61
C SER A 78 -5.93 -1.69 10.33
N PHE A 79 -6.42 -1.26 9.18
CA PHE A 79 -7.77 -1.54 8.71
C PHE A 79 -7.77 -1.68 7.19
N TRP A 80 -8.54 -2.65 6.68
CA TRP A 80 -8.80 -2.80 5.26
C TRP A 80 -10.11 -3.56 5.04
N ARG A 81 -11.03 -2.97 4.23
CA ARG A 81 -12.28 -3.63 3.81
C ARG A 81 -13.06 -4.29 4.97
N GLY A 82 -13.25 -3.55 6.07
CA GLY A 82 -13.98 -4.03 7.25
C GLY A 82 -13.16 -4.89 8.22
N VAL A 83 -11.90 -5.21 7.89
CA VAL A 83 -11.02 -6.01 8.76
C VAL A 83 -10.06 -5.10 9.50
N SER A 84 -10.06 -5.16 10.84
CA SER A 84 -9.11 -4.46 11.71
C SER A 84 -8.00 -5.40 12.19
N GLY A 85 -6.78 -4.86 12.35
CA GLY A 85 -5.68 -5.62 12.93
C GLY A 85 -5.14 -6.71 12.01
N LEU A 86 -4.73 -6.35 10.80
CA LEU A 86 -4.37 -7.25 9.71
C LEU A 86 -3.23 -8.23 10.01
N ASN A 87 -2.44 -8.05 11.08
CA ASN A 87 -1.46 -9.07 11.49
C ASN A 87 -2.08 -10.49 11.54
N ALA A 88 -3.34 -10.59 11.97
CA ALA A 88 -4.03 -11.85 12.12
C ALA A 88 -4.33 -12.55 10.78
N THR A 89 -4.59 -11.78 9.72
CA THR A 89 -5.15 -12.26 8.45
C THR A 89 -4.25 -12.06 7.24
N SER A 90 -3.01 -11.61 7.45
CA SER A 90 -2.10 -11.28 6.35
C SER A 90 -0.78 -12.04 6.38
N ILE A 91 -0.10 -12.02 5.24
CA ILE A 91 1.34 -12.24 5.11
C ILE A 91 2.00 -10.88 4.85
N GLY A 92 2.96 -10.47 5.67
CA GLY A 92 3.77 -9.27 5.47
C GLY A 92 5.08 -9.60 4.76
N ILE A 93 5.39 -8.88 3.70
CA ILE A 93 6.62 -9.00 2.90
C ILE A 93 7.36 -7.67 2.96
N GLU A 94 8.56 -7.69 3.50
CA GLU A 94 9.47 -6.55 3.59
C GLU A 94 10.46 -6.59 2.42
N LEU A 95 10.56 -5.51 1.68
CA LEU A 95 11.59 -5.31 0.67
C LEU A 95 12.73 -4.49 1.28
N VAL A 96 13.95 -4.97 1.19
CA VAL A 96 15.10 -4.16 1.61
C VAL A 96 15.20 -2.98 0.67
N ASN A 97 14.86 -1.82 1.19
CA ASN A 97 14.91 -0.53 0.50
C ASN A 97 15.02 0.57 1.54
N ARG A 98 15.85 1.57 1.30
CA ARG A 98 16.13 2.63 2.27
C ARG A 98 15.02 3.68 2.37
N GLY A 99 14.05 3.65 1.45
CA GLY A 99 12.83 4.46 1.50
C GLY A 99 13.06 5.96 1.66
N HIS A 100 12.06 6.63 2.19
CA HIS A 100 12.01 8.09 2.33
C HIS A 100 13.06 8.68 3.28
N ALA A 101 13.60 7.91 4.23
CA ALA A 101 14.65 8.38 5.14
C ALA A 101 16.01 8.57 4.44
N ASN A 102 16.18 8.03 3.24
CA ASN A 102 17.47 8.00 2.56
C ASN A 102 17.33 8.32 1.07
N LEU A 103 16.82 9.50 0.76
CA LEU A 103 16.76 10.01 -0.60
C LEU A 103 18.19 10.15 -1.15
N ASP A 104 18.36 9.98 -2.45
CA ASP A 104 19.62 10.20 -3.12
C ASP A 104 19.96 11.70 -3.17
N LYS A 105 21.14 12.01 -3.76
CA LYS A 105 21.64 13.40 -3.90
C LYS A 105 20.69 14.32 -4.70
N ASP A 106 19.84 13.74 -5.54
CA ASP A 106 18.89 14.45 -6.39
C ASP A 106 17.48 14.46 -5.77
N GLY A 107 17.34 13.96 -4.51
CA GLY A 107 16.09 13.90 -3.77
C GLY A 107 15.16 12.77 -4.22
N GLN A 108 15.68 11.78 -4.96
CA GLN A 108 14.90 10.65 -5.45
C GLN A 108 14.89 9.49 -4.46
N LEU A 109 13.79 8.75 -4.44
CA LEU A 109 13.66 7.51 -3.68
C LEU A 109 14.55 6.42 -4.31
N PRO A 110 15.22 5.58 -3.49
CA PRO A 110 16.00 4.46 -4.02
C PRO A 110 15.10 3.47 -4.76
N PRO A 111 15.45 3.07 -6.00
CA PRO A 111 14.63 2.17 -6.80
C PRO A 111 14.55 0.77 -6.19
N TYR A 112 13.56 0.00 -6.61
CA TYR A 112 13.48 -1.44 -6.35
C TYR A 112 14.21 -2.20 -7.45
N PRO A 113 15.29 -2.97 -7.15
CA PRO A 113 16.03 -3.73 -8.15
C PRO A 113 15.18 -4.79 -8.85
N GLY A 114 15.50 -5.09 -10.12
CA GLY A 114 14.76 -6.06 -10.92
C GLY A 114 14.75 -7.48 -10.31
N GLU A 115 15.87 -7.93 -9.75
CA GLU A 115 16.01 -9.23 -9.07
C GLU A 115 15.11 -9.32 -7.83
N GLN A 116 15.03 -8.23 -7.05
CA GLN A 116 14.14 -8.13 -5.89
C GLN A 116 12.67 -8.24 -6.31
N LEU A 117 12.27 -7.48 -7.34
CA LEU A 117 10.91 -7.51 -7.87
C LEU A 117 10.55 -8.86 -8.50
N ALA A 118 11.47 -9.50 -9.22
CA ALA A 118 11.28 -10.84 -9.76
C ALA A 118 11.07 -11.87 -8.64
N SER A 119 11.78 -11.75 -7.53
CA SER A 119 11.61 -12.61 -6.36
C SER A 119 10.28 -12.34 -5.64
N LEU A 120 9.88 -11.07 -5.53
CA LEU A 120 8.57 -10.68 -4.99
C LEU A 120 7.44 -11.29 -5.80
N ILE A 121 7.48 -11.18 -7.13
CA ILE A 121 6.47 -11.75 -8.02
C ILE A 121 6.37 -13.27 -7.84
N ARG A 122 7.49 -13.99 -7.82
CA ARG A 122 7.50 -15.45 -7.59
C ARG A 122 6.92 -15.83 -6.21
N LEU A 123 7.28 -15.08 -5.16
CA LEU A 123 6.75 -15.32 -3.81
C LEU A 123 5.25 -15.02 -3.73
N CYS A 124 4.78 -13.91 -4.30
CA CYS A 124 3.36 -13.57 -4.34
C CYS A 124 2.54 -14.62 -5.08
N HIS A 125 2.97 -15.10 -6.24
CA HIS A 125 2.29 -16.19 -6.96
C HIS A 125 2.20 -17.45 -6.09
N HIS A 126 3.29 -17.84 -5.44
CA HIS A 126 3.29 -19.00 -4.54
C HIS A 126 2.26 -18.84 -3.41
N LEU A 127 2.20 -17.69 -2.77
CA LEU A 127 1.27 -17.41 -1.67
C LEU A 127 -0.19 -17.33 -2.14
N ILE A 128 -0.47 -16.69 -3.27
CA ILE A 128 -1.82 -16.60 -3.85
C ILE A 128 -2.36 -17.96 -4.28
N LEU A 129 -1.50 -18.88 -4.72
CA LEU A 129 -1.89 -20.27 -5.03
C LEU A 129 -2.20 -21.08 -3.77
N GLN A 130 -1.63 -20.73 -2.62
CA GLN A 130 -1.81 -21.47 -1.36
C GLN A 130 -2.94 -20.93 -0.49
N TYR A 131 -3.23 -19.63 -0.58
CA TYR A 131 -4.17 -18.94 0.31
C TYR A 131 -5.23 -18.18 -0.49
N PRO A 132 -6.45 -18.00 0.08
CA PRO A 132 -7.54 -17.29 -0.57
C PRO A 132 -7.32 -15.75 -0.58
N ILE A 133 -6.21 -15.32 -1.18
CA ILE A 133 -5.85 -13.91 -1.28
C ILE A 133 -6.38 -13.36 -2.60
N GLY A 134 -7.45 -12.57 -2.52
CA GLY A 134 -8.01 -11.89 -3.68
C GLY A 134 -7.14 -10.70 -4.12
N ALA A 135 -7.27 -10.32 -5.40
CA ALA A 135 -6.51 -9.21 -5.98
C ALA A 135 -6.69 -7.87 -5.22
N LEU A 136 -7.87 -7.65 -4.65
CA LEU A 136 -8.19 -6.47 -3.85
C LEU A 136 -7.52 -6.43 -2.47
N ASN A 137 -6.92 -7.54 -2.05
CA ASN A 137 -6.28 -7.71 -0.76
C ASN A 137 -4.74 -7.78 -0.86
N VAL A 138 -4.18 -7.41 -2.00
CA VAL A 138 -2.75 -7.14 -2.17
C VAL A 138 -2.55 -5.63 -1.99
N VAL A 139 -2.01 -5.22 -0.86
CA VAL A 139 -2.00 -3.82 -0.39
C VAL A 139 -0.64 -3.39 0.12
N GLY A 140 -0.40 -2.09 0.15
CA GLY A 140 0.74 -1.50 0.84
C GLY A 140 0.43 -1.23 2.32
N HIS A 141 1.46 -1.05 3.13
CA HIS A 141 1.26 -0.67 4.53
C HIS A 141 0.57 0.70 4.65
N SER A 142 0.88 1.63 3.75
CA SER A 142 0.20 2.94 3.67
C SER A 142 -1.30 2.81 3.39
N ASP A 143 -1.75 1.81 2.62
CA ASP A 143 -3.18 1.61 2.36
C ASP A 143 -3.95 1.27 3.64
N ILE A 144 -3.36 0.43 4.50
CA ILE A 144 -4.01 -0.11 5.70
C ILE A 144 -3.75 0.68 6.98
N ALA A 145 -2.82 1.65 6.93
CA ALA A 145 -2.44 2.48 8.07
C ALA A 145 -2.04 3.91 7.63
N PRO A 146 -2.89 4.63 6.87
CA PRO A 146 -2.54 5.84 6.13
C PRO A 146 -2.05 6.99 7.00
N THR A 147 -2.48 7.07 8.27
CA THR A 147 -2.11 8.15 9.19
C THR A 147 -0.73 7.98 9.83
N ARG A 148 -0.06 6.82 9.62
CA ARG A 148 1.22 6.52 10.29
C ARG A 148 2.25 5.84 9.43
N LYS A 149 1.89 5.44 8.18
CA LYS A 149 2.74 4.67 7.29
C LYS A 149 2.72 5.20 5.87
N ILE A 150 3.87 5.11 5.21
CA ILE A 150 4.06 5.56 3.84
C ILE A 150 4.64 4.45 2.94
N ASP A 151 5.16 3.36 3.54
CA ASP A 151 5.69 2.20 2.81
C ASP A 151 4.58 1.42 2.05
N PRO A 152 4.88 0.86 0.88
CA PRO A 152 6.16 0.77 0.17
C PRO A 152 6.54 2.02 -0.66
N GLY A 153 5.85 3.16 -0.50
CA GLY A 153 6.11 4.40 -1.18
C GLY A 153 5.49 4.51 -2.57
N GLU A 154 5.47 5.74 -3.10
CA GLU A 154 4.91 6.08 -4.41
C GLU A 154 5.72 5.50 -5.58
N HIS A 155 7.01 5.22 -5.38
CA HIS A 155 7.91 4.63 -6.37
C HIS A 155 7.78 3.09 -6.48
N PHE A 156 6.93 2.46 -5.65
CA PHE A 156 6.72 1.02 -5.74
C PHE A 156 5.93 0.66 -7.03
N PRO A 157 6.42 -0.27 -7.85
CA PRO A 157 5.88 -0.52 -9.19
C PRO A 157 4.63 -1.40 -9.17
N TRP A 158 3.51 -0.86 -8.68
CA TRP A 158 2.23 -1.58 -8.60
C TRP A 158 1.74 -2.10 -9.95
N LEU A 159 1.98 -1.33 -11.05
CA LEU A 159 1.64 -1.76 -12.40
C LEU A 159 2.35 -3.07 -12.77
N LEU A 160 3.66 -3.19 -12.48
CA LEU A 160 4.43 -4.39 -12.76
C LEU A 160 3.86 -5.64 -12.05
N LEU A 161 3.39 -5.49 -10.81
CA LEU A 161 2.73 -6.58 -10.09
C LEU A 161 1.40 -6.95 -10.74
N ALA A 162 0.61 -5.96 -11.15
CA ALA A 162 -0.68 -6.19 -11.81
C ALA A 162 -0.52 -6.86 -13.17
N GLU A 163 0.48 -6.48 -13.96
CA GLU A 163 0.85 -7.15 -15.23
C GLU A 163 1.25 -8.61 -15.02
N ALA A 164 1.83 -8.92 -13.85
CA ALA A 164 2.11 -10.29 -13.42
C ALA A 164 0.88 -10.99 -12.80
N GLY A 165 -0.32 -10.39 -12.83
CA GLY A 165 -1.54 -10.97 -12.24
C GLY A 165 -1.62 -10.87 -10.71
N ILE A 166 -0.85 -9.99 -10.08
CA ILE A 166 -0.80 -9.79 -8.63
C ILE A 166 -1.41 -8.41 -8.29
N GLY A 167 -2.54 -8.42 -7.59
CA GLY A 167 -3.25 -7.19 -7.31
C GLY A 167 -4.01 -6.65 -8.52
N LEU A 168 -4.28 -5.34 -8.52
CA LEU A 168 -4.99 -4.65 -9.60
C LEU A 168 -4.29 -3.34 -9.93
N TRP A 169 -4.31 -2.98 -11.22
CA TRP A 169 -3.94 -1.67 -11.72
C TRP A 169 -4.72 -1.41 -13.02
N PRO A 170 -5.94 -0.86 -12.94
CA PRO A 170 -6.68 -0.54 -14.14
C PRO A 170 -6.03 0.64 -14.88
N PRO A 171 -6.01 0.63 -16.21
CA PRO A 171 -5.51 1.75 -16.99
C PRO A 171 -6.32 3.02 -16.71
N LEU A 172 -5.72 4.19 -16.85
CA LEU A 172 -6.47 5.46 -16.85
C LEU A 172 -7.36 5.50 -18.12
N PRO A 173 -8.52 6.19 -18.09
CA PRO A 173 -9.43 6.26 -19.25
C PRO A 173 -8.74 6.72 -20.53
N ASP A 174 -7.85 7.70 -20.45
CA ASP A 174 -7.08 8.21 -21.60
C ASP A 174 -6.01 7.22 -22.08
N GLU A 175 -5.43 6.41 -21.21
CA GLU A 175 -4.47 5.34 -21.55
C GLU A 175 -5.18 4.16 -22.21
N ALA A 176 -6.39 3.84 -21.80
CA ALA A 176 -7.21 2.80 -22.41
C ALA A 176 -7.60 3.14 -23.87
N ALA A 177 -7.77 4.41 -24.17
CA ALA A 177 -8.03 4.87 -25.54
C ALA A 177 -6.77 4.82 -26.43
N ALA A 178 -5.59 5.07 -25.86
CA ALA A 178 -4.30 5.02 -26.57
C ALA A 178 -3.85 3.59 -26.89
N THR A 179 -4.07 2.63 -25.97
CA THR A 179 -3.68 1.21 -26.17
C THR A 179 -4.56 0.47 -27.17
N ALA A 180 -5.76 0.97 -27.46
CA ALA A 180 -6.62 0.42 -28.50
C ALA A 180 -6.15 0.78 -29.94
N GLY A 181 -5.18 1.69 -30.09
CA GLY A 181 -4.72 2.24 -31.36
C GLY A 181 -3.28 1.92 -31.78
N GLU A 182 -2.39 1.50 -30.90
CA GLU A 182 -0.97 1.36 -31.24
C GLU A 182 -0.30 0.14 -30.59
N ALA A 183 -0.15 -0.92 -31.37
CA ALA A 183 0.90 -1.89 -31.16
C ALA A 183 2.14 -1.40 -31.91
N THR A 184 2.99 -0.54 -31.31
CA THR A 184 4.34 -0.30 -31.87
C THR A 184 5.26 0.41 -30.85
N THR A 185 6.42 -0.26 -30.61
CA THR A 185 7.73 0.20 -30.13
C THR A 185 7.84 0.93 -28.79
N MET A 186 8.37 0.19 -27.83
CA MET A 186 8.99 0.71 -26.62
C MET A 186 10.38 1.25 -26.92
N ALA A 187 10.58 2.56 -26.81
CA ALA A 187 11.89 3.17 -26.64
C ALA A 187 11.73 4.27 -25.59
N GLY A 188 12.56 4.18 -24.54
CA GLY A 188 12.43 5.00 -23.35
C GLY A 188 12.67 6.49 -23.57
N ASP A 189 12.03 7.26 -22.71
CA ASP A 189 12.56 8.56 -22.32
C ASP A 189 12.30 8.75 -20.82
N SER A 190 13.38 9.07 -20.12
CA SER A 190 13.39 9.32 -18.68
C SER A 190 12.96 10.76 -18.44
N ASP A 191 11.72 10.99 -18.10
CA ASP A 191 11.31 12.29 -17.58
C ASP A 191 11.47 12.31 -16.05
N ALA A 192 12.22 13.31 -15.59
CA ALA A 192 12.53 13.55 -14.20
C ALA A 192 11.24 13.77 -13.38
N ALA A 193 11.09 13.01 -12.31
CA ALA A 193 10.00 13.18 -11.35
C ALA A 193 10.05 14.61 -10.76
N PRO A 194 8.89 15.29 -10.62
CA PRO A 194 8.83 16.59 -9.94
C PRO A 194 9.20 16.42 -8.47
N ALA A 195 9.95 17.38 -7.94
CA ALA A 195 10.38 17.42 -6.55
C ALA A 195 9.20 17.25 -5.59
N ILE A 196 9.39 16.37 -4.59
CA ILE A 196 8.41 16.07 -3.54
C ILE A 196 7.99 17.38 -2.88
N ALA A 197 6.73 17.77 -3.03
CA ALA A 197 6.16 18.88 -2.30
C ALA A 197 6.18 18.57 -0.81
N ALA A 198 6.81 19.45 -0.02
CA ALA A 198 6.84 19.34 1.44
C ALA A 198 5.42 19.19 1.99
N SER A 199 5.27 18.34 3.01
CA SER A 199 4.02 18.15 3.75
C SER A 199 3.33 19.49 4.03
N PRO A 200 2.01 19.61 3.86
CA PRO A 200 1.30 20.86 4.09
C PRO A 200 1.55 21.33 5.54
N LYS A 201 2.02 22.57 5.69
CA LYS A 201 2.17 23.20 7.00
C LYS A 201 0.78 23.40 7.60
N ALA A 202 0.56 22.88 8.80
CA ALA A 202 -0.62 23.21 9.61
C ALA A 202 -0.77 24.73 9.75
N GLY A 203 -1.98 25.25 9.48
CA GLY A 203 -2.31 26.61 9.86
C GLY A 203 -2.91 27.54 8.80
N VAL A 204 -3.61 27.03 7.77
CA VAL A 204 -4.49 27.86 6.95
C VAL A 204 -5.90 27.73 7.53
N PRO A 205 -6.63 28.84 7.86
CA PRO A 205 -8.01 28.74 8.32
C PRO A 205 -8.83 28.08 7.23
N ALA A 206 -9.61 27.06 7.58
CA ALA A 206 -10.48 26.33 6.65
C ALA A 206 -11.48 27.32 6.03
N VAL A 207 -11.33 27.58 4.75
CA VAL A 207 -12.35 28.32 3.98
C VAL A 207 -13.52 27.35 3.79
N PRO A 208 -14.77 27.71 4.12
CA PRO A 208 -15.91 26.85 3.91
C PRO A 208 -15.99 26.40 2.45
N LEU A 209 -16.15 25.09 2.24
CA LEU A 209 -16.30 24.52 0.90
C LEU A 209 -17.59 25.05 0.25
N THR A 210 -17.54 25.32 -1.04
CA THR A 210 -18.77 25.55 -1.84
C THR A 210 -19.60 24.26 -1.86
N ALA A 211 -20.90 24.37 -2.19
CA ALA A 211 -21.76 23.19 -2.28
C ALA A 211 -21.24 22.13 -3.29
N ALA A 212 -20.65 22.57 -4.40
CA ALA A 212 -20.01 21.67 -5.38
C ALA A 212 -18.79 20.97 -4.80
N GLN A 213 -17.88 21.71 -4.16
CA GLN A 213 -16.71 21.13 -3.50
C GLN A 213 -17.08 20.17 -2.36
N ALA A 214 -18.14 20.45 -1.61
CA ALA A 214 -18.64 19.54 -0.58
C ALA A 214 -19.21 18.25 -1.19
N ALA A 215 -19.90 18.33 -2.33
CA ALA A 215 -20.40 17.16 -3.04
C ALA A 215 -19.25 16.30 -3.60
N ASP A 216 -18.24 16.90 -4.22
CA ASP A 216 -17.05 16.22 -4.73
C ASP A 216 -16.27 15.55 -3.58
N PHE A 217 -16.12 16.23 -2.45
CA PHE A 217 -15.49 15.69 -1.25
C PHE A 217 -16.25 14.47 -0.71
N ALA A 218 -17.57 14.56 -0.59
CA ALA A 218 -18.40 13.44 -0.12
C ALA A 218 -18.32 12.24 -1.08
N ALA A 219 -18.33 12.48 -2.39
CA ALA A 219 -18.16 11.45 -3.41
C ALA A 219 -16.77 10.76 -3.30
N GLY A 220 -15.72 11.55 -3.08
CA GLY A 220 -14.36 11.03 -2.87
C GLY A 220 -14.25 10.16 -1.63
N VAL A 221 -14.78 10.62 -0.49
CA VAL A 221 -14.83 9.85 0.77
C VAL A 221 -15.58 8.52 0.56
N GLN A 222 -16.72 8.56 -0.13
CA GLN A 222 -17.50 7.37 -0.43
C GLN A 222 -16.72 6.39 -1.32
N ALA A 223 -16.01 6.90 -2.33
CA ALA A 223 -15.16 6.06 -3.19
C ALA A 223 -14.03 5.39 -2.40
N LEU A 224 -13.29 6.13 -1.55
CA LEU A 224 -12.24 5.55 -0.71
C LEU A 224 -12.79 4.48 0.24
N ARG A 225 -13.97 4.71 0.83
CA ARG A 225 -14.66 3.71 1.66
C ARG A 225 -14.99 2.45 0.86
N SER A 226 -15.55 2.58 -0.33
CA SER A 226 -15.91 1.43 -1.20
C SER A 226 -14.67 0.62 -1.58
N ILE A 227 -13.52 1.26 -1.81
CA ILE A 227 -12.24 0.61 -2.04
C ILE A 227 -11.81 -0.18 -0.80
N GLY A 228 -12.00 0.35 0.41
CA GLY A 228 -11.70 -0.32 1.67
C GLY A 228 -10.82 0.46 2.64
N TYR A 229 -10.52 1.73 2.34
CA TYR A 229 -9.76 2.59 3.24
C TYR A 229 -10.54 2.91 4.52
N ASP A 230 -9.82 3.06 5.64
CA ASP A 230 -10.37 3.63 6.88
C ASP A 230 -10.50 5.15 6.71
N VAL A 231 -11.71 5.61 6.49
CA VAL A 231 -12.02 7.04 6.36
C VAL A 231 -12.47 7.66 7.70
N GLY A 232 -12.20 7.00 8.83
CA GLY A 232 -12.49 7.48 10.18
C GLY A 232 -13.96 7.36 10.56
N GLY A 233 -14.44 8.26 11.45
CA GLY A 233 -15.80 8.25 12.03
C GLY A 233 -16.96 8.16 11.04
N TYR A 234 -16.69 8.28 9.76
CA TYR A 234 -17.61 8.00 8.66
C TYR A 234 -18.00 6.51 8.54
N ASP A 235 -17.27 5.60 9.21
CA ASP A 235 -17.47 4.14 9.13
C ASP A 235 -18.56 3.61 10.10
N ARG A 236 -19.11 4.44 10.97
CA ARG A 236 -20.09 4.03 12.01
C ARG A 236 -21.57 4.20 11.64
N GLY A 237 -21.89 4.27 10.34
CA GLY A 237 -23.30 4.43 9.90
C GLY A 237 -23.90 5.82 10.22
N GLY A 238 -23.07 6.78 10.60
CA GLY A 238 -23.46 8.18 10.73
C GLY A 238 -23.77 8.79 9.38
N ASP A 239 -24.76 9.66 9.34
CA ASP A 239 -25.09 10.50 8.18
C ASP A 239 -23.82 11.28 7.79
N PRO A 240 -23.28 11.11 6.55
CA PRO A 240 -22.10 11.84 6.09
C PRO A 240 -22.29 13.35 6.04
N THR A 241 -23.54 13.83 6.21
CA THR A 241 -23.89 15.26 6.28
C THR A 241 -23.93 15.79 7.73
N ALA A 242 -23.82 14.95 8.75
CA ALA A 242 -24.04 15.31 10.14
C ALA A 242 -22.77 15.71 10.93
N GLY A 243 -21.57 15.62 10.32
CA GLY A 243 -20.31 16.10 10.91
C GLY A 243 -19.63 17.10 9.97
N GLU A 244 -18.98 18.13 10.50
CA GLU A 244 -18.06 18.97 9.72
C GLU A 244 -17.05 18.05 9.01
N LEU A 245 -17.05 18.10 7.66
CA LEU A 245 -16.09 17.38 6.83
C LEU A 245 -14.70 17.98 7.08
N ASP A 246 -13.93 17.35 7.97
CA ASP A 246 -12.57 17.78 8.25
C ASP A 246 -11.63 17.27 7.14
N ALA A 247 -11.36 18.15 6.19
CA ALA A 247 -10.47 17.86 5.06
C ALA A 247 -9.04 17.54 5.53
N ASP A 248 -8.60 18.11 6.64
CA ASP A 248 -7.26 17.83 7.20
C ASP A 248 -7.18 16.44 7.81
N ALA A 249 -8.27 15.96 8.41
CA ALA A 249 -8.32 14.62 8.99
C ALA A 249 -8.28 13.51 7.94
N ILE A 250 -8.82 13.73 6.72
CA ILE A 250 -8.83 12.72 5.64
C ILE A 250 -7.60 12.81 4.73
N ALA A 251 -6.86 13.93 4.74
CA ALA A 251 -5.71 14.14 3.85
C ALA A 251 -4.68 12.98 3.87
N PRO A 252 -4.32 12.36 5.02
CA PRO A 252 -3.44 11.20 5.03
C PRO A 252 -3.99 10.00 4.25
N VAL A 253 -5.32 9.80 4.24
CA VAL A 253 -5.97 8.70 3.51
C VAL A 253 -5.94 8.99 2.01
N ILE A 254 -6.20 10.24 1.61
CA ILE A 254 -6.09 10.68 0.22
C ILE A 254 -4.64 10.51 -0.26
N LEU A 255 -3.65 10.90 0.54
CA LEU A 255 -2.23 10.72 0.20
C LEU A 255 -1.86 9.23 0.07
N ALA A 256 -2.37 8.34 0.91
CA ALA A 256 -2.14 6.90 0.78
C ALA A 256 -2.75 6.37 -0.53
N PHE A 257 -3.97 6.80 -0.87
CA PHE A 257 -4.61 6.48 -2.13
C PHE A 257 -3.78 7.01 -3.32
N GLN A 258 -3.34 8.27 -3.28
CA GLN A 258 -2.53 8.87 -4.34
C GLN A 258 -1.18 8.15 -4.50
N ARG A 259 -0.48 7.79 -3.40
CA ARG A 259 0.78 7.01 -3.46
C ARG A 259 0.62 5.74 -4.28
N ARG A 260 -0.50 5.09 -4.15
CA ARG A 260 -0.75 3.85 -4.87
C ARG A 260 -1.24 4.09 -6.29
N TRP A 261 -2.21 4.97 -6.48
CA TRP A 261 -3.01 5.03 -7.71
C TRP A 261 -2.70 6.24 -8.60
N LEU A 262 -2.00 7.23 -8.06
CA LEU A 262 -1.57 8.47 -8.72
C LEU A 262 -0.18 8.88 -8.20
N PRO A 263 0.86 8.06 -8.35
CA PRO A 263 2.16 8.25 -7.67
C PRO A 263 2.87 9.56 -8.03
N HIS A 264 2.54 10.18 -9.15
CA HIS A 264 3.08 11.47 -9.57
C HIS A 264 2.22 12.67 -9.15
N HIS A 265 1.18 12.45 -8.34
CA HIS A 265 0.21 13.48 -7.95
C HIS A 265 -0.16 13.37 -6.46
N LEU A 266 0.74 13.84 -5.59
CA LEU A 266 0.62 13.72 -4.13
C LEU A 266 0.32 15.08 -3.50
N ASN A 267 -0.94 15.44 -3.37
CA ASN A 267 -1.36 16.72 -2.77
C ASN A 267 -2.32 16.58 -1.57
N GLY A 268 -2.82 15.37 -1.31
CA GLY A 268 -3.75 15.10 -0.21
C GLY A 268 -5.15 15.71 -0.38
N GLN A 269 -5.56 16.01 -1.62
CA GLN A 269 -6.83 16.65 -1.92
C GLN A 269 -7.67 15.83 -2.89
N PHE A 270 -9.00 15.95 -2.81
CA PHE A 270 -9.92 15.45 -3.82
C PHE A 270 -10.05 16.46 -4.96
N ASP A 271 -8.97 16.67 -5.69
CA ASP A 271 -9.03 17.40 -6.95
C ASP A 271 -9.57 16.52 -8.10
N PRO A 272 -9.88 17.07 -9.27
CA PRO A 272 -10.52 16.33 -10.35
C PRO A 272 -9.81 15.02 -10.74
N PRO A 273 -8.47 14.94 -10.90
CA PRO A 273 -7.81 13.68 -11.22
C PRO A 273 -7.90 12.66 -10.09
N THR A 274 -7.79 13.08 -8.82
CA THR A 274 -7.91 12.19 -7.66
C THR A 274 -9.34 11.64 -7.54
N LEU A 275 -10.36 12.49 -7.70
CA LEU A 275 -11.75 12.08 -7.63
C LEU A 275 -12.10 11.09 -8.75
N LEU A 276 -11.72 11.40 -9.99
CA LEU A 276 -11.94 10.53 -11.14
C LEU A 276 -11.30 9.15 -10.91
N ARG A 277 -10.04 9.14 -10.47
CA ARG A 277 -9.34 7.87 -10.20
C ARG A 277 -9.97 7.09 -9.06
N ALA A 278 -10.39 7.76 -7.99
CA ALA A 278 -11.05 7.10 -6.86
C ALA A 278 -12.37 6.44 -7.28
N GLN A 279 -13.18 7.10 -8.08
CA GLN A 279 -14.45 6.59 -8.61
C GLN A 279 -14.18 5.36 -9.52
N GLN A 280 -13.24 5.46 -10.44
CA GLN A 280 -12.85 4.35 -11.33
C GLN A 280 -12.40 3.12 -10.54
N ILE A 281 -11.57 3.31 -9.51
CA ILE A 281 -11.12 2.19 -8.67
C ILE A 281 -12.31 1.64 -7.86
N ALA A 282 -13.16 2.48 -7.28
CA ALA A 282 -14.31 2.05 -6.50
C ALA A 282 -15.28 1.14 -7.30
N GLU A 283 -15.45 1.40 -8.59
CA GLU A 283 -16.27 0.56 -9.49
C GLU A 283 -15.77 -0.89 -9.58
N LEU A 284 -14.46 -1.11 -9.46
CA LEU A 284 -13.88 -2.46 -9.47
C LEU A 284 -14.08 -3.21 -8.14
N TYR A 285 -14.43 -2.47 -7.08
CA TYR A 285 -14.60 -3.00 -5.74
C TYR A 285 -16.08 -3.18 -5.36
N SER A 286 -17.03 -2.77 -6.24
CA SER A 286 -18.49 -2.85 -6.06
C SER A 286 -19.10 -4.24 -6.34
#